data_5ad648d527e2a764955a2e8e65e73097
#
_entry.id   5ad648d527e2a764955a2e8e65e73097
#
_cell.length_a   1.000
_cell.length_b   1.000
_cell.length_c   1.000
_cell.angle_alpha   90.00
_cell.angle_beta   90.00
_cell.angle_gamma   90.00
#
_symmetry.space_group_name_H-M   'P 1'
#
loop_
_entity.id
_entity.type
_entity.pdbx_description
1 polymer ?
#
loop_
_entity_poly.entity_id
_entity_poly.type
_entity_poly.pdbx_seq_one_letter_code
_entity_poly.pdbx_strand_id
1 'polypeptide(L)'
;QLGGGRKPYHHRPGELDRNSLDVLGLVATCFTTSSFVPQVWRTWKTRDVSGISLPTYVIITIGLALWLLYGWLRGDMPLMVANAVMVVLTGAITVMKIRFQAQAPGRR
;
A
#
# COMPACT_ATOMS: atom_id res chain seq x y z
N GLN A 1 -37.71 -11.81 -15.44
CA GLN A 1 -37.14 -12.26 -15.64
C GLN A 1 -37.18 -13.28 -15.35
N LEU A 2 -37.31 -13.66 -15.68
CA LEU A 2 -37.43 -14.63 -15.48
C LEU A 2 -36.58 -15.27 -15.46
N GLY A 3 -36.80 -15.87 -15.18
CA GLY A 3 -36.18 -16.65 -15.12
C GLY A 3 -35.00 -16.51 -14.96
N GLY A 4 -34.60 -16.80 -14.53
CA GLY A 4 -33.50 -16.71 -14.34
C GLY A 4 -33.04 -15.67 -14.57
N GLY A 5 -33.62 -15.03 -14.91
CA GLY A 5 -33.21 -13.99 -15.21
C GLY A 5 -32.11 -13.37 -14.77
N ARG A 6 -31.08 -13.92 -14.63
CA ARG A 6 -29.99 -13.24 -14.30
C ARG A 6 -29.63 -12.41 -15.40
N LYS A 7 -29.62 -11.13 -15.25
CA LYS A 7 -29.20 -10.27 -16.25
C LYS A 7 -27.76 -10.21 -16.33
N PRO A 8 -27.20 -9.95 -17.47
CA PRO A 8 -25.78 -9.67 -17.58
C PRO A 8 -25.52 -8.37 -16.87
N TYR A 9 -24.28 -8.12 -16.57
CA TYR A 9 -23.89 -6.92 -15.89
C TYR A 9 -24.44 -5.68 -16.55
N HIS A 10 -25.05 -4.84 -15.75
CA HIS A 10 -25.62 -3.61 -16.26
C HIS A 10 -24.92 -2.42 -15.71
N HIS A 11 -24.52 -1.53 -16.61
CA HIS A 11 -23.98 -0.27 -16.22
C HIS A 11 -25.07 0.70 -16.05
N ARG A 12 -25.20 1.32 -14.95
CA ARG A 12 -26.09 2.42 -14.81
C ARG A 12 -25.40 3.66 -15.25
N PRO A 13 -26.12 4.68 -15.68
CA PRO A 13 -25.50 5.96 -16.02
C PRO A 13 -24.69 6.47 -14.82
N GLY A 14 -23.45 6.79 -15.07
CA GLY A 14 -22.59 7.30 -14.01
C GLY A 14 -21.90 6.23 -13.19
N GLU A 15 -22.20 4.99 -13.48
CA GLU A 15 -21.57 3.89 -12.76
C GLU A 15 -20.37 3.39 -13.53
N LEU A 16 -19.28 3.08 -12.83
CA LEU A 16 -18.08 2.59 -13.49
C LEU A 16 -18.07 1.08 -13.48
N ASP A 17 -17.58 0.49 -14.56
CA ASP A 17 -17.46 -0.95 -14.61
C ASP A 17 -16.22 -1.39 -13.82
N ARG A 18 -16.08 -2.70 -13.69
CA ARG A 18 -14.99 -3.25 -12.92
C ARG A 18 -13.63 -2.85 -13.49
N ASN A 19 -13.50 -2.88 -14.79
CA ASN A 19 -12.22 -2.52 -15.40
C ASN A 19 -11.85 -1.09 -15.14
N SER A 20 -12.81 -0.19 -15.19
CA SER A 20 -12.54 1.22 -14.89
C SER A 20 -12.15 1.41 -13.44
N LEU A 21 -12.80 0.68 -12.54
CA LEU A 21 -12.46 0.77 -11.13
C LEU A 21 -11.07 0.20 -10.86
N ASP A 22 -10.73 -0.89 -11.53
CA ASP A 22 -9.40 -1.47 -11.38
C ASP A 22 -8.33 -0.50 -11.85
N VAL A 23 -8.56 0.14 -13.00
CA VAL A 23 -7.62 1.12 -13.52
C VAL A 23 -7.47 2.28 -12.55
N LEU A 24 -8.58 2.76 -12.01
CA LEU A 24 -8.53 3.85 -11.05
C LEU A 24 -7.69 3.46 -9.83
N GLY A 25 -7.90 2.25 -9.32
CA GLY A 25 -7.14 1.78 -8.17
C GLY A 25 -5.66 1.66 -8.46
N LEU A 26 -5.31 1.18 -9.65
CA LEU A 26 -3.89 1.05 -10.01
C LEU A 26 -3.24 2.41 -10.23
N VAL A 27 -3.96 3.35 -10.83
CA VAL A 27 -3.44 4.71 -10.99
C VAL A 27 -3.23 5.34 -9.62
N ALA A 28 -4.18 5.18 -8.72
CA ALA A 28 -4.04 5.71 -7.36
C ALA A 28 -2.83 5.10 -6.67
N THR A 29 -2.59 3.81 -6.88
CA THR A 29 -1.42 3.14 -6.31
C THR A 29 -0.13 3.76 -6.82
N CYS A 30 -0.08 4.09 -8.12
CA CYS A 30 1.11 4.71 -8.67
C CYS A 30 1.40 6.05 -8.01
N PHE A 31 0.37 6.85 -7.78
CA PHE A 31 0.57 8.13 -7.12
C PHE A 31 1.03 7.96 -5.68
N THR A 32 0.38 7.07 -4.95
CA THR A 32 0.75 6.83 -3.56
C THR A 32 2.18 6.30 -3.45
N THR A 33 2.51 5.33 -4.30
CA THR A 33 3.83 4.74 -4.30
C THR A 33 4.89 5.78 -4.63
N SER A 34 4.60 6.63 -5.63
CA SER A 34 5.54 7.65 -6.04
C SER A 34 5.90 8.60 -4.91
N SER A 35 4.95 8.85 -4.01
CA SER A 35 5.23 9.75 -2.91
C SER A 35 6.13 9.13 -1.85
N PHE A 36 6.16 7.81 -1.76
CA PHE A 36 6.99 7.13 -0.77
C PHE A 36 8.38 6.76 -1.29
N VAL A 37 8.51 6.56 -2.60
CA VAL A 37 9.80 6.16 -3.17
C VAL A 37 10.91 7.15 -2.87
N PRO A 38 10.71 8.47 -3.07
CA PRO A 38 11.78 9.42 -2.73
C PRO A 38 12.14 9.39 -1.26
N GLN A 39 11.16 9.12 -0.40
CA GLN A 39 11.40 9.05 1.03
C GLN A 39 12.29 7.87 1.39
N VAL A 40 12.02 6.73 0.80
CA VAL A 40 12.84 5.54 1.01
C VAL A 40 14.25 5.78 0.50
N TRP A 41 14.37 6.37 -0.69
CA TRP A 41 15.65 6.66 -1.28
C TRP A 41 16.47 7.62 -0.42
N ARG A 42 15.83 8.68 0.03
CA ARG A 42 16.51 9.67 0.85
C ARG A 42 16.97 9.09 2.17
N THR A 43 16.10 8.30 2.81
CA THR A 43 16.47 7.67 4.07
C THR A 43 17.64 6.72 3.87
N TRP A 44 17.62 5.97 2.80
CA TRP A 44 18.71 5.06 2.49
C TRP A 44 20.02 5.81 2.29
N LYS A 45 19.94 6.91 1.58
CA LYS A 45 21.13 7.68 1.27
C LYS A 45 21.69 8.43 2.45
N THR A 46 20.84 9.10 3.21
CA THR A 46 21.29 9.93 4.31
C THR A 46 21.43 9.17 5.62
N ARG A 47 20.77 8.02 5.70
CA ARG A 47 20.74 7.24 6.94
C ARG A 47 20.12 8.00 8.10
N ASP A 48 19.42 9.06 7.82
CA ASP A 48 18.79 9.88 8.84
C ASP A 48 17.38 9.39 9.08
N VAL A 49 17.18 8.73 10.21
CA VAL A 49 15.89 8.18 10.58
C VAL A 49 15.28 8.90 11.76
N SER A 50 15.80 10.08 12.08
CA SER A 50 15.35 10.79 13.28
C SER A 50 13.88 11.18 13.24
N GLY A 51 13.35 11.41 12.05
CA GLY A 51 11.95 11.80 11.91
C GLY A 51 10.98 10.63 11.78
N ILE A 52 11.48 9.41 11.86
CA ILE A 52 10.64 8.24 11.68
C ILE A 52 10.23 7.67 13.02
N SER A 53 8.93 7.51 13.21
CA SER A 53 8.39 6.91 14.44
C SER A 53 8.28 5.41 14.25
N LEU A 54 9.11 4.66 14.96
CA LEU A 54 9.11 3.21 14.84
C LEU A 54 7.76 2.58 15.17
N PRO A 55 7.13 2.91 16.31
CA PRO A 55 5.82 2.30 16.61
C PRO A 55 4.80 2.60 15.52
N THR A 56 4.81 3.80 14.98
CA THR A 56 3.87 4.18 13.94
C THR A 56 4.06 3.31 12.70
N TYR A 57 5.30 3.15 12.26
CA TYR A 57 5.55 2.38 11.05
C TYR A 57 5.34 0.89 11.23
N VAL A 58 5.56 0.38 12.43
CA VAL A 58 5.23 -1.02 12.72
C VAL A 58 3.73 -1.23 12.61
N ILE A 59 2.95 -0.33 13.20
CA ILE A 59 1.49 -0.45 13.17
C ILE A 59 0.98 -0.31 11.73
N ILE A 60 1.50 0.66 10.98
CA ILE A 60 1.10 0.85 9.60
C ILE A 60 1.40 -0.41 8.77
N THR A 61 2.59 -0.96 8.94
CA THR A 61 2.99 -2.13 8.16
C THR A 61 2.10 -3.32 8.47
N ILE A 62 1.78 -3.52 9.74
CA ILE A 62 0.88 -4.60 10.11
C ILE A 62 -0.50 -4.37 9.52
N GLY A 63 -1.01 -3.15 9.58
CA GLY A 63 -2.31 -2.84 9.01
C GLY A 63 -2.36 -3.09 7.51
N LEU A 64 -1.30 -2.68 6.82
CA LEU A 64 -1.23 -2.89 5.37
C LEU A 64 -1.15 -4.38 5.03
N ALA A 65 -0.45 -5.15 5.84
CA ALA A 65 -0.38 -6.58 5.62
C ALA A 65 -1.75 -7.23 5.78
N LEU A 66 -2.51 -6.76 6.76
CA LEU A 66 -3.86 -7.26 6.96
C LEU A 66 -4.77 -6.87 5.79
N TRP A 67 -4.61 -5.66 5.28
CA TRP A 67 -5.37 -5.23 4.11
C TRP A 67 -4.99 -6.04 2.87
N LEU A 68 -3.71 -6.41 2.76
CA LEU A 68 -3.26 -7.26 1.67
C LEU A 68 -3.97 -8.60 1.73
N LEU A 69 -4.04 -9.19 2.93
CA LEU A 69 -4.73 -10.45 3.13
C LEU A 69 -6.21 -10.31 2.77
N TYR A 70 -6.82 -9.23 3.23
CA TYR A 70 -8.22 -8.97 2.93
C TYR A 70 -8.44 -8.87 1.41
N GLY A 71 -7.57 -8.15 0.72
CA GLY A 71 -7.67 -8.02 -0.73
C GLY A 71 -7.53 -9.36 -1.44
N TRP A 72 -6.62 -10.18 -0.94
CA TRP A 72 -6.43 -11.49 -1.52
C TRP A 72 -7.67 -12.36 -1.33
N LEU A 73 -8.20 -12.39 -0.13
CA LEU A 73 -9.39 -13.20 0.14
C LEU A 73 -10.61 -12.73 -0.65
N ARG A 74 -10.65 -11.44 -0.98
CA ARG A 74 -11.73 -10.90 -1.79
C ARG A 74 -11.47 -11.00 -3.28
N GLY A 75 -10.26 -11.35 -3.69
CA GLY A 75 -9.92 -11.38 -5.09
C GLY A 75 -9.84 -10.01 -5.72
N ASP A 76 -9.51 -9.00 -4.92
CA ASP A 76 -9.46 -7.61 -5.37
C ASP A 76 -8.04 -7.28 -5.77
N MET A 77 -7.75 -7.30 -7.06
CA MET A 77 -6.40 -7.15 -7.54
C MET A 77 -5.78 -5.79 -7.27
N PRO A 78 -6.46 -4.66 -7.54
CA PRO A 78 -5.85 -3.37 -7.22
C PRO A 78 -5.55 -3.22 -5.74
N LEU A 79 -6.43 -3.71 -4.90
CA LEU A 79 -6.23 -3.64 -3.45
C LEU A 79 -5.01 -4.48 -3.05
N MET A 80 -4.84 -5.67 -3.65
CA MET A 80 -3.68 -6.50 -3.38
C MET A 80 -2.40 -5.81 -3.80
N VAL A 81 -2.37 -5.28 -5.02
CA VAL A 81 -1.17 -4.65 -5.54
C VAL A 81 -0.80 -3.43 -4.69
N ALA A 82 -1.80 -2.60 -4.37
CA ALA A 82 -1.55 -1.40 -3.60
C ALA A 82 -0.95 -1.73 -2.24
N ASN A 83 -1.53 -2.70 -1.56
CA ASN A 83 -1.06 -3.02 -0.21
C ASN A 83 0.26 -3.78 -0.24
N ALA A 84 0.48 -4.63 -1.24
CA ALA A 84 1.75 -5.32 -1.37
C ALA A 84 2.89 -4.33 -1.56
N VAL A 85 2.71 -3.35 -2.45
CA VAL A 85 3.73 -2.34 -2.68
C VAL A 85 3.97 -1.54 -1.42
N MET A 86 2.91 -1.14 -0.75
CA MET A 86 3.04 -0.33 0.45
C MET A 86 3.68 -1.09 1.61
N VAL A 87 3.40 -2.39 1.73
CA VAL A 87 4.06 -3.20 2.75
C VAL A 87 5.56 -3.22 2.52
N VAL A 88 5.97 -3.36 1.25
CA VAL A 88 7.39 -3.36 0.94
C VAL A 88 8.02 -2.01 1.32
N LEU A 89 7.37 -0.91 0.95
CA LEU A 89 7.92 0.41 1.23
C LEU A 89 7.95 0.74 2.72
N THR A 90 6.84 0.52 3.42
CA THR A 90 6.81 0.84 4.85
C THR A 90 7.66 -0.15 5.64
N GLY A 91 7.73 -1.40 5.19
CA GLY A 91 8.60 -2.37 5.81
C GLY A 91 10.06 -1.98 5.65
N ALA A 92 10.43 -1.49 4.47
CA ALA A 92 11.79 -1.02 4.23
C ALA A 92 12.13 0.13 5.16
N ILE A 93 11.21 1.09 5.31
CA ILE A 93 11.44 2.22 6.20
C ILE A 93 11.57 1.75 7.64
N THR A 94 10.73 0.79 8.04
CA THR A 94 10.79 0.24 9.40
C THR A 94 12.13 -0.41 9.66
N VAL A 95 12.59 -1.24 8.72
CA VAL A 95 13.88 -1.91 8.86
C VAL A 95 15.00 -0.89 8.91
N MET A 96 14.95 0.13 8.04
CA MET A 96 15.97 1.16 8.05
C MET A 96 16.00 1.91 9.38
N LYS A 97 14.82 2.19 9.92
CA LYS A 97 14.76 2.86 11.22
C LYS A 97 15.45 2.03 12.29
N ILE A 98 15.16 0.74 12.32
CA ILE A 98 15.77 -0.13 13.31
C ILE A 98 17.28 -0.21 13.13
N ARG A 99 17.72 -0.45 11.89
CA ARG A 99 19.13 -0.68 11.63
C ARG A 99 19.96 0.58 11.74
N PHE A 100 19.49 1.68 11.18
CA PHE A 100 20.28 2.90 11.17
C PHE A 100 20.29 3.55 12.53
N GLN A 101 19.20 3.42 13.26
CA GLN A 101 19.18 3.95 14.62
C GLN A 101 20.14 3.18 15.53
N ALA A 102 20.20 1.87 15.36
CA ALA A 102 21.10 1.04 16.16
C ALA A 102 22.56 1.32 15.82
N GLN A 103 22.84 1.73 14.57
CA GLN A 103 24.20 1.99 14.16
C GLN A 103 24.68 3.39 14.49
N ALA A 104 23.76 4.30 14.77
CA ALA A 104 24.14 5.69 15.02
C ALA A 104 24.67 5.84 16.45
N PRO A 105 25.93 6.22 16.62
CA PRO A 105 26.48 6.39 17.95
C PRO A 105 25.74 7.51 18.68
N GLY A 106 25.45 7.25 19.97
CA GLY A 106 24.81 8.25 20.78
C GLY A 106 23.34 8.48 20.51
N ARG A 107 22.80 7.72 19.58
CA ARG A 107 21.40 7.87 19.30
C ARG A 107 20.64 6.77 19.92
N ARG A 108 19.66 7.07 20.63
CA ARG A 108 18.95 5.99 21.27
C ARG A 108 17.49 6.23 21.29
#